data_07726f9e9f94d08fe9ca65fd7641adf2
#
_entry.id   07726f9e9f94d08fe9ca65fd7641adf2
#
_cell.length_a   1.000
_cell.length_b   1.000
_cell.length_c   1.000
_cell.angle_alpha   90.00
_cell.angle_beta   90.00
_cell.angle_gamma   90.00
#
_symmetry.space_group_name_H-M   'P 1'
#
loop_
_entity.id
_entity.type
_entity.pdbx_description
1 polymer ?
#
loop_
_entity_poly.entity_id
_entity_poly.type
_entity_poly.pdbx_seq_one_letter_code
_entity_poly.pdbx_strand_id
1 'polypeptide(L)'
;MLNRKFALCVNQIRNVLTEVCEDTLKGYEGFLWVTHTVKFSSFPQSLKIVCVFETNQDRANFLMGEDQLHVSTTIQKAFNKAGVQLKNVDNHISYDTQKNRK
;
A
#
# COMPACT_ATOMS: atom_id res chain seq x y z
N MET A 1 -3.83 28.80 -8.57
CA MET A 1 -2.67 28.04 -8.20
C MET A 1 -3.00 26.60 -7.81
N LEU A 2 -2.19 25.70 -8.23
CA LEU A 2 -2.45 24.31 -7.94
C LEU A 2 -2.32 24.02 -6.46
N ASN A 3 -3.29 23.32 -5.93
CA ASN A 3 -3.29 22.91 -4.55
C ASN A 3 -2.31 21.77 -4.35
N ARG A 4 -1.36 21.95 -3.45
CA ARG A 4 -0.33 20.96 -3.23
C ARG A 4 -0.88 19.66 -2.70
N LYS A 5 -2.02 19.72 -2.02
CA LYS A 5 -2.64 18.49 -1.50
C LYS A 5 -3.02 17.55 -2.63
N PHE A 6 -3.27 18.10 -3.80
CA PHE A 6 -3.70 17.31 -4.94
C PHE A 6 -2.62 17.16 -5.99
N ALA A 7 -1.38 17.47 -5.59
CA ALA A 7 -0.27 17.30 -6.51
C ALA A 7 0.05 15.84 -6.79
N LEU A 8 -0.31 14.95 -5.87
CA LEU A 8 -0.08 13.53 -6.06
C LEU A 8 -1.02 12.99 -7.13
N CYS A 9 -0.46 12.54 -8.22
CA CYS A 9 -1.21 11.91 -9.28
C CYS A 9 -0.99 10.39 -9.23
N VAL A 10 -1.63 9.68 -10.16
CA VAL A 10 -1.50 8.23 -10.22
C VAL A 10 -0.04 7.79 -10.26
N ASN A 11 0.77 8.49 -11.06
CA ASN A 11 2.18 8.12 -11.19
C ASN A 11 2.94 8.31 -9.89
N GLN A 12 2.63 9.35 -9.14
CA GLN A 12 3.31 9.60 -7.87
C GLN A 12 2.92 8.58 -6.82
N ILE A 13 1.64 8.21 -6.77
CA ILE A 13 1.20 7.16 -5.87
C ILE A 13 1.91 5.86 -6.23
N ARG A 14 1.97 5.55 -7.51
CA ARG A 14 2.65 4.35 -7.98
C ARG A 14 4.12 4.37 -7.57
N ASN A 15 4.78 5.51 -7.71
CA ASN A 15 6.19 5.62 -7.35
C ASN A 15 6.41 5.40 -5.87
N VAL A 16 5.55 5.96 -5.03
CA VAL A 16 5.65 5.74 -3.58
C VAL A 16 5.51 4.26 -3.25
N LEU A 17 4.52 3.61 -3.84
CA LEU A 17 4.28 2.19 -3.57
C LEU A 17 5.37 1.30 -4.16
N THR A 18 5.92 1.69 -5.30
CA THR A 18 7.04 0.95 -5.89
C THR A 18 8.24 0.99 -4.97
N GLU A 19 8.51 2.15 -4.39
CA GLU A 19 9.63 2.31 -3.46
C GLU A 19 9.44 1.42 -2.23
N VAL A 20 8.23 1.41 -1.66
CA VAL A 20 7.92 0.55 -0.53
C VAL A 20 8.09 -0.92 -0.91
N CYS A 21 7.62 -1.29 -2.10
CA CYS A 21 7.73 -2.64 -2.60
C CYS A 21 9.20 -3.07 -2.71
N GLU A 22 10.02 -2.23 -3.34
CA GLU A 22 11.42 -2.56 -3.55
C GLU A 22 12.20 -2.62 -2.25
N ASP A 23 11.91 -1.71 -1.33
CA ASP A 23 12.69 -1.58 -0.10
C ASP A 23 12.23 -2.55 0.98
N THR A 24 10.98 -2.90 1.00
CA THR A 24 10.39 -3.63 2.13
C THR A 24 9.66 -4.89 1.72
N LEU A 25 8.68 -4.76 0.84
CA LEU A 25 7.76 -5.88 0.57
C LEU A 25 8.41 -7.06 -0.12
N LYS A 26 9.41 -6.80 -0.95
CA LYS A 26 10.09 -7.89 -1.67
C LYS A 26 10.74 -8.90 -0.76
N GLY A 27 11.01 -8.52 0.48
CA GLY A 27 11.64 -9.42 1.43
C GLY A 27 10.70 -10.46 2.02
N TYR A 28 9.41 -10.32 1.80
CA TYR A 28 8.44 -11.24 2.39
C TYR A 28 8.13 -12.39 1.44
N GLU A 29 8.12 -13.58 2.01
CA GLU A 29 7.88 -14.79 1.23
C GLU A 29 6.50 -14.77 0.61
N GLY A 30 6.43 -15.08 -0.68
CA GLY A 30 5.17 -15.16 -1.38
C GLY A 30 4.60 -13.83 -1.83
N PHE A 31 5.23 -12.73 -1.48
CA PHE A 31 4.75 -11.44 -1.93
C PHE A 31 4.94 -11.31 -3.46
N LEU A 32 3.89 -10.90 -4.17
CA LEU A 32 3.93 -10.77 -5.61
C LEU A 32 3.96 -9.33 -6.08
N TRP A 33 2.95 -8.55 -5.70
CA TRP A 33 2.88 -7.14 -6.10
C TRP A 33 1.95 -6.36 -5.20
N VAL A 34 2.03 -5.04 -5.34
CA VAL A 34 1.12 -4.13 -4.67
C VAL A 34 0.36 -3.34 -5.73
N THR A 35 -0.92 -3.13 -5.50
CA THR A 35 -1.73 -2.31 -6.39
C THR A 35 -2.55 -1.35 -5.57
N HIS A 36 -3.20 -0.39 -6.23
CA HIS A 36 -4.00 0.59 -5.52
C HIS A 36 -5.16 1.05 -6.39
N THR A 37 -6.19 1.56 -5.71
CA THR A 37 -7.30 2.26 -6.35
C THR A 37 -7.55 3.54 -5.57
N VAL A 38 -8.03 4.55 -6.26
CA VAL A 38 -8.29 5.84 -5.63
C VAL A 38 -9.30 6.63 -6.45
N LYS A 39 -10.14 7.38 -5.73
CA LYS A 39 -10.98 8.40 -6.34
C LYS A 39 -10.41 9.75 -5.91
N PHE A 40 -9.90 10.52 -6.86
CA PHE A 40 -9.24 11.75 -6.50
C PHE A 40 -10.19 12.78 -5.91
N SER A 41 -11.47 12.69 -6.21
CA SER A 41 -12.45 13.58 -5.60
C SER A 41 -12.58 13.33 -4.10
N SER A 42 -12.16 12.17 -3.62
CA SER A 42 -12.21 11.82 -2.19
C SER A 42 -10.85 11.42 -1.66
N PHE A 43 -9.80 11.94 -2.26
CA PHE A 43 -8.45 11.64 -1.81
C PHE A 43 -8.15 12.44 -0.53
N PRO A 44 -7.47 11.88 0.46
CA PRO A 44 -6.88 10.55 0.47
C PRO A 44 -7.77 9.45 1.05
N GLN A 45 -8.98 9.76 1.47
CA GLN A 45 -9.85 8.79 2.12
C GLN A 45 -10.17 7.59 1.23
N SER A 46 -10.28 7.82 -0.07
CA SER A 46 -10.65 6.76 -1.01
C SER A 46 -9.48 5.88 -1.43
N LEU A 47 -8.27 6.22 -1.01
CA LEU A 47 -7.10 5.44 -1.39
C LEU A 47 -7.17 4.05 -0.78
N LYS A 48 -7.04 3.02 -1.63
CA LYS A 48 -6.97 1.64 -1.19
C LYS A 48 -5.72 1.00 -1.76
N ILE A 49 -4.97 0.36 -0.90
CA ILE A 49 -3.71 -0.29 -1.25
C ILE A 49 -3.90 -1.77 -1.01
N VAL A 50 -3.57 -2.59 -2.00
CA VAL A 50 -3.74 -4.03 -1.88
C VAL A 50 -2.38 -4.70 -2.12
N CYS A 51 -1.96 -5.47 -1.13
CA CYS A 51 -0.75 -6.28 -1.22
C CYS A 51 -1.16 -7.70 -1.58
N VAL A 52 -0.62 -8.23 -2.67
CA VAL A 52 -1.05 -9.51 -3.20
C VAL A 52 0.05 -10.54 -2.98
N PHE A 53 -0.34 -11.67 -2.38
CA PHE A 53 0.55 -12.79 -2.13
C PHE A 53 0.21 -13.95 -3.05
N GLU A 54 1.16 -14.86 -3.19
CA GLU A 54 0.99 -15.99 -4.10
C GLU A 54 -0.08 -16.97 -3.60
N THR A 55 -0.04 -17.31 -2.31
CA THR A 55 -0.94 -18.29 -1.73
C THR A 55 -1.60 -17.76 -0.47
N ASN A 56 -2.69 -18.42 -0.08
CA ASN A 56 -3.35 -18.08 1.18
C ASN A 56 -2.44 -18.33 2.36
N GLN A 57 -1.58 -19.34 2.27
CA GLN A 57 -0.65 -19.66 3.34
C GLN A 57 0.37 -18.53 3.52
N ASP A 58 0.90 -18.02 2.43
CA ASP A 58 1.85 -16.90 2.49
C ASP A 58 1.20 -15.68 3.12
N ARG A 59 -0.02 -15.39 2.70
CA ARG A 59 -0.77 -14.27 3.26
C ARG A 59 -1.02 -14.46 4.75
N ALA A 60 -1.43 -15.65 5.15
CA ALA A 60 -1.71 -15.94 6.56
C ALA A 60 -0.43 -15.82 7.40
N ASN A 61 0.68 -16.34 6.90
CA ASN A 61 1.95 -16.26 7.61
C ASN A 61 2.35 -14.81 7.82
N PHE A 62 2.17 -13.99 6.79
CA PHE A 62 2.47 -12.56 6.89
C PHE A 62 1.61 -11.89 7.96
N LEU A 63 0.31 -12.20 7.96
CA LEU A 63 -0.62 -11.54 8.88
C LEU A 63 -0.47 -11.99 10.32
N MET A 64 0.09 -13.19 10.54
CA MET A 64 0.27 -13.70 11.88
C MET A 64 1.43 -13.07 12.63
N GLY A 65 2.38 -12.50 11.91
CA GLY A 65 3.55 -11.90 12.52
C GLY A 65 3.43 -10.42 12.72
N GLU A 66 4.55 -9.79 13.02
CA GLU A 66 4.59 -8.34 13.21
C GLU A 66 4.89 -7.60 11.91
N ASP A 67 5.04 -8.33 10.83
CA ASP A 67 5.41 -7.74 9.55
C ASP A 67 4.33 -6.80 9.03
N GLN A 68 3.07 -7.10 9.35
CA GLN A 68 1.97 -6.25 8.95
C GLN A 68 2.14 -4.84 9.51
N LEU A 69 2.50 -4.75 10.78
CA LEU A 69 2.71 -3.45 11.41
C LEU A 69 3.88 -2.71 10.76
N HIS A 70 4.95 -3.44 10.48
CA HIS A 70 6.11 -2.85 9.83
C HIS A 70 5.75 -2.28 8.46
N VAL A 71 4.98 -3.03 7.68
CA VAL A 71 4.57 -2.58 6.36
C VAL A 71 3.65 -1.37 6.45
N SER A 72 2.69 -1.39 7.37
CA SER A 72 1.78 -0.26 7.55
C SER A 72 2.55 1.00 7.91
N THR A 73 3.51 0.88 8.82
CA THR A 73 4.33 2.01 9.24
C THR A 73 5.16 2.55 8.08
N THR A 74 5.74 1.64 7.31
CA THR A 74 6.57 2.01 6.18
C THR A 74 5.76 2.76 5.12
N ILE A 75 4.56 2.26 4.83
CA ILE A 75 3.68 2.89 3.86
C ILE A 75 3.27 4.28 4.36
N GLN A 76 2.91 4.38 5.62
CA GLN A 76 2.51 5.67 6.18
C GLN A 76 3.65 6.68 6.09
N LYS A 77 4.86 6.28 6.43
CA LYS A 77 6.01 7.16 6.34
C LYS A 77 6.29 7.60 4.91
N ALA A 78 6.16 6.68 3.98
CA ALA A 78 6.41 6.98 2.58
C ALA A 78 5.42 8.02 2.06
N PHE A 79 4.15 7.89 2.43
CA PHE A 79 3.15 8.86 2.01
C PHE A 79 3.33 10.19 2.73
N ASN A 80 3.68 10.17 4.02
CA ASN A 80 3.98 11.41 4.73
C ASN A 80 5.10 12.19 4.06
N LYS A 81 6.12 11.47 3.63
CA LYS A 81 7.25 12.06 2.93
C LYS A 81 6.82 12.71 1.63
N ALA A 82 5.81 12.15 0.99
CA ALA A 82 5.28 12.68 -0.25
C ALA A 82 4.22 13.76 -0.02
N GLY A 83 3.98 14.13 1.23
CA GLY A 83 3.04 15.19 1.55
C GLY A 83 1.61 14.74 1.82
N VAL A 84 1.40 13.44 2.01
CA VAL A 84 0.06 12.89 2.25
C VAL A 84 0.00 12.25 3.62
N GLN A 85 -0.95 12.68 4.43
CA GLN A 85 -1.18 12.09 5.74
C GLN A 85 -2.38 11.15 5.68
N LEU A 86 -2.14 9.89 6.02
CA LEU A 86 -3.19 8.89 6.10
C LEU A 86 -3.54 8.71 7.58
N LYS A 87 -4.78 9.03 7.95
CA LYS A 87 -5.18 9.02 9.36
C LYS A 87 -5.10 7.64 9.96
N ASN A 88 -5.66 6.67 9.29
CA ASN A 88 -5.63 5.28 9.74
C ASN A 88 -5.10 4.45 8.61
N VAL A 89 -3.79 4.36 8.52
CA VAL A 89 -3.17 3.69 7.39
C VAL A 89 -3.67 2.25 7.24
N ASP A 90 -3.94 1.57 8.35
CA ASP A 90 -4.42 0.19 8.29
C ASP A 90 -5.75 0.07 7.55
N ASN A 91 -6.58 1.10 7.60
CA ASN A 91 -7.86 1.09 6.89
C ASN A 91 -7.69 1.22 5.38
N HIS A 92 -6.52 1.67 4.95
CA HIS A 92 -6.22 1.83 3.53
C HIS A 92 -5.59 0.60 2.92
N ILE A 93 -5.13 -0.35 3.74
CA ILE A 93 -4.33 -1.48 3.28
C ILE A 93 -5.11 -2.78 3.41
N SER A 94 -5.12 -3.55 2.33
CA SER A 94 -5.73 -4.87 2.32
C SER A 94 -4.68 -5.88 1.84
N TYR A 95 -4.92 -7.13 2.17
CA TYR A 95 -4.03 -8.22 1.77
C TYR A 95 -4.85 -9.28 1.07
N ASP A 96 -4.41 -9.67 -0.11
CA ASP A 96 -5.16 -10.59 -0.95
C ASP A 96 -4.20 -11.61 -1.55
N THR A 97 -4.73 -12.55 -2.29
CA THR A 97 -3.91 -13.56 -2.96
C THR A 97 -4.24 -13.59 -4.44
N GLN A 98 -3.27 -14.03 -5.23
CA GLN A 98 -3.46 -14.18 -6.66
C GLN A 98 -4.60 -15.15 -6.96
N LYS A 99 -4.73 -16.17 -6.15
CA LYS A 99 -5.76 -17.19 -6.33
C LYS A 99 -7.17 -16.61 -6.22
N ASN A 100 -7.35 -15.63 -5.34
CA ASN A 100 -8.64 -15.01 -5.12
C ASN A 100 -8.95 -13.91 -6.12
N ARG A 101 -7.94 -13.43 -6.82
CA ARG A 101 -8.11 -12.35 -7.79
C ARG A 101 -8.22 -12.95 -9.18
N LYS A 102 -9.22 -12.54 -9.89
CA LYS A 102 -9.44 -13.04 -11.25
C LYS A 102 -9.25 -11.95 -12.27
#